data_9837326e6f092de0583d1935623b280d
#
_entry.id   9837326e6f092de0583d1935623b280d
#
_cell.length_a   1.000
_cell.length_b   1.000
_cell.length_c   1.000
_cell.angle_alpha   90.00
_cell.angle_beta   90.00
_cell.angle_gamma   90.00
#
_symmetry.space_group_name_H-M   'P 1'
#
loop_
_entity.id
_entity.type
_entity.pdbx_description
1 polymer ?
#
loop_
_entity_poly.entity_id
_entity_poly.type
_entity_poly.pdbx_seq_one_letter_code
_entity_poly.pdbx_strand_id
1 'polypeptide(L)'
;MARHRRKRAGRLALGTALAAIVACAGGASVAAFGLLDGTPAHAGATYIPPSITTVAPRLASDPKARPLARSAPVKIGIPRLGVNAPVMKLGRDADGTVQVPPLAAHNLAGWYRYGPSPGQPGPAVILGHVDSTTGISVFYDLKNLHAGDSVDVTLANGTVARFAVDGLQKVAKDAFPTASVYGKSGDPSLRLITCGGPFDEATGHYTDNIIVYAHLVGS
;
A
#
# COMPACT_ATOMS: atom_id res chain seq x y z
N MET A 1 -54.73 11.74 -27.56
CA MET A 1 -53.31 11.39 -27.82
C MET A 1 -52.43 12.33 -27.01
N ALA A 2 -51.95 11.95 -25.82
CA ALA A 2 -51.12 12.78 -24.96
C ALA A 2 -49.73 12.11 -24.80
N ARG A 3 -48.69 12.79 -25.31
CA ARG A 3 -47.30 12.34 -25.25
C ARG A 3 -46.70 12.72 -23.91
N HIS A 4 -46.42 11.75 -23.03
CA HIS A 4 -45.63 11.91 -21.83
C HIS A 4 -44.15 12.11 -22.16
N ARG A 5 -43.64 13.33 -21.89
CA ARG A 5 -42.23 13.70 -21.93
C ARG A 5 -41.58 13.24 -20.60
N ARG A 6 -40.81 12.17 -20.64
CA ARG A 6 -39.99 11.74 -19.48
C ARG A 6 -38.76 12.63 -19.35
N LYS A 7 -38.68 13.38 -18.24
CA LYS A 7 -37.47 14.12 -17.82
C LYS A 7 -36.41 13.15 -17.39
N ARG A 8 -35.27 13.15 -18.08
CA ARG A 8 -34.07 12.45 -17.63
C ARG A 8 -33.41 13.26 -16.50
N ALA A 9 -33.44 12.75 -15.26
CA ALA A 9 -32.66 13.29 -14.15
C ALA A 9 -31.18 12.88 -14.37
N GLY A 10 -30.33 13.88 -14.55
CA GLY A 10 -28.87 13.69 -14.55
C GLY A 10 -28.40 13.26 -13.18
N ARG A 11 -27.79 12.08 -13.10
CA ARG A 11 -27.07 11.64 -11.92
C ARG A 11 -25.70 12.31 -11.90
N LEU A 12 -25.52 13.28 -10.99
CA LEU A 12 -24.18 13.73 -10.61
C LEU A 12 -23.45 12.53 -9.99
N ALA A 13 -22.37 12.09 -10.63
CA ALA A 13 -21.44 11.15 -10.05
C ALA A 13 -20.61 11.92 -9.00
N LEU A 14 -20.95 11.76 -7.72
CA LEU A 14 -20.09 12.14 -6.62
C LEU A 14 -18.88 11.19 -6.65
N GLY A 15 -17.72 11.73 -7.02
CA GLY A 15 -16.44 11.03 -6.92
C GLY A 15 -16.09 10.84 -5.44
N THR A 16 -16.33 9.66 -4.91
CA THR A 16 -15.85 9.26 -3.59
C THR A 16 -14.33 9.12 -3.62
N ALA A 17 -13.63 10.02 -2.94
CA ALA A 17 -12.21 9.90 -2.66
C ALA A 17 -11.98 8.65 -1.80
N LEU A 18 -11.26 7.65 -2.34
CA LEU A 18 -10.88 6.43 -1.64
C LEU A 18 -9.72 6.75 -0.71
N ALA A 19 -10.00 6.94 0.57
CA ALA A 19 -8.96 6.92 1.61
C ALA A 19 -8.62 5.45 1.90
N ALA A 20 -7.48 4.98 1.41
CA ALA A 20 -6.98 3.66 1.75
C ALA A 20 -6.30 3.72 3.13
N ILE A 21 -7.05 3.53 4.19
CA ILE A 21 -6.54 3.32 5.53
C ILE A 21 -6.25 1.82 5.66
N VAL A 22 -4.98 1.45 5.76
CA VAL A 22 -4.60 0.10 6.19
C VAL A 22 -4.80 0.06 7.71
N ALA A 23 -6.00 -0.29 8.16
CA ALA A 23 -6.30 -0.49 9.57
C ALA A 23 -5.86 -1.91 9.97
N CYS A 24 -4.86 -2.00 10.84
CA CYS A 24 -4.61 -3.25 11.58
C CYS A 24 -5.57 -3.28 12.76
N ALA A 25 -6.52 -4.21 12.76
CA ALA A 25 -7.51 -4.34 13.81
C ALA A 25 -6.87 -4.79 15.13
N GLY A 26 -6.95 -3.96 16.14
CA GLY A 26 -6.65 -4.29 17.54
C GLY A 26 -7.76 -3.73 18.42
N GLY A 27 -8.32 -4.60 19.28
CA GLY A 27 -9.58 -4.40 20.00
C GLY A 27 -9.61 -3.21 20.95
N ALA A 28 -10.79 -2.62 21.06
CA ALA A 28 -11.14 -1.52 21.93
C ALA A 28 -11.26 -1.96 23.40
N SER A 29 -10.67 -1.17 24.30
CA SER A 29 -11.09 -1.12 25.71
C SER A 29 -11.20 0.34 26.12
N VAL A 30 -12.42 0.73 26.50
CA VAL A 30 -12.78 2.06 26.99
C VAL A 30 -12.52 2.10 28.48
N ALA A 31 -11.74 3.06 28.98
CA ALA A 31 -11.77 3.50 30.35
C ALA A 31 -11.70 5.03 30.40
N ALA A 32 -12.78 5.63 30.92
CA ALA A 32 -12.86 7.05 31.25
C ALA A 32 -12.28 7.28 32.66
N PHE A 33 -11.60 8.41 32.89
CA PHE A 33 -11.78 9.32 34.02
C PHE A 33 -10.59 10.27 34.23
N GLY A 34 -10.93 11.54 34.46
CA GLY A 34 -10.22 12.38 35.42
C GLY A 34 -9.60 13.67 34.89
N LEU A 35 -10.37 14.78 34.98
CA LEU A 35 -9.88 16.17 34.94
C LEU A 35 -8.94 16.45 36.11
N LEU A 36 -7.77 17.05 35.89
CA LEU A 36 -7.14 17.98 36.82
C LEU A 36 -6.21 18.93 36.05
N ASP A 37 -6.43 20.22 36.29
CA ASP A 37 -5.66 21.36 35.83
C ASP A 37 -4.19 21.34 36.31
N GLY A 38 -3.31 21.85 35.48
CA GLY A 38 -1.94 22.14 35.90
C GLY A 38 -0.99 22.47 34.74
N THR A 39 -1.02 23.71 34.26
CA THR A 39 -0.01 24.22 33.32
C THR A 39 1.32 24.47 34.07
N PRO A 40 2.46 24.04 33.50
CA PRO A 40 3.60 24.93 33.42
C PRO A 40 4.07 25.10 31.97
N ALA A 41 4.23 26.36 31.60
CA ALA A 41 4.86 26.82 30.38
C ALA A 41 6.29 26.27 30.29
N HIS A 42 6.59 25.42 29.33
CA HIS A 42 7.94 25.12 28.90
C HIS A 42 8.17 25.70 27.50
N ALA A 43 9.16 26.58 27.43
CA ALA A 43 9.62 27.24 26.23
C ALA A 43 9.90 26.19 25.12
N GLY A 44 9.24 26.37 23.99
CA GLY A 44 9.34 25.48 22.85
C GLY A 44 10.73 25.46 22.22
N ALA A 45 11.41 24.36 22.31
CA ALA A 45 12.38 24.00 21.30
C ALA A 45 11.58 23.49 20.10
N THR A 46 11.52 24.27 19.03
CA THR A 46 10.91 23.89 17.76
C THR A 46 11.74 22.76 17.19
N TYR A 47 11.34 21.49 17.47
CA TYR A 47 11.88 20.36 16.75
C TYR A 47 11.35 20.45 15.31
N ILE A 48 12.21 20.89 14.40
CA ILE A 48 11.99 20.77 12.97
C ILE A 48 12.43 19.33 12.63
N PRO A 49 11.50 18.40 12.38
CA PRO A 49 11.90 17.07 11.90
C PRO A 49 12.62 17.29 10.56
N PRO A 50 13.72 16.56 10.28
CA PRO A 50 14.32 16.60 8.98
C PRO A 50 13.26 16.16 7.98
N SER A 51 12.80 17.08 7.15
CA SER A 51 11.95 16.79 6.01
C SER A 51 12.75 15.91 5.07
N ILE A 52 12.61 14.60 5.20
CA ILE A 52 13.04 13.69 4.14
C ILE A 52 12.02 13.92 3.02
N THR A 53 12.25 14.97 2.23
CA THR A 53 11.59 15.15 0.94
C THR A 53 12.15 14.06 0.03
N THR A 54 11.69 12.85 0.21
CA THR A 54 11.89 11.83 -0.79
C THR A 54 10.93 12.16 -1.92
N VAL A 55 11.42 12.91 -2.90
CA VAL A 55 10.73 13.09 -4.18
C VAL A 55 10.30 11.70 -4.62
N ALA A 56 8.99 11.51 -4.84
CA ALA A 56 8.51 10.25 -5.41
C ALA A 56 9.34 9.97 -6.67
N PRO A 57 10.09 8.87 -6.73
CA PRO A 57 11.00 8.63 -7.84
C PRO A 57 10.18 8.64 -9.13
N ARG A 58 10.63 9.40 -10.10
CA ARG A 58 10.06 9.36 -11.45
C ARG A 58 10.35 7.96 -11.98
N LEU A 59 9.31 7.17 -12.18
CA LEU A 59 9.41 5.82 -12.73
C LEU A 59 10.15 5.91 -14.07
N ALA A 60 11.39 5.43 -14.10
CA ALA A 60 12.08 5.18 -15.36
C ALA A 60 11.49 3.89 -15.92
N SER A 61 10.56 3.98 -16.85
CA SER A 61 10.10 2.80 -17.59
C SER A 61 11.28 2.27 -18.41
N ASP A 62 11.61 1.00 -18.28
CA ASP A 62 12.49 0.35 -19.25
C ASP A 62 11.74 0.30 -20.60
N PRO A 63 12.21 0.99 -21.65
CA PRO A 63 11.52 1.03 -22.94
C PRO A 63 11.41 -0.36 -23.61
N LYS A 64 12.08 -1.37 -23.07
CA LYS A 64 12.08 -2.75 -23.56
C LYS A 64 11.06 -3.64 -22.82
N ALA A 65 10.56 -3.22 -21.68
CA ALA A 65 9.61 -4.01 -20.90
C ALA A 65 8.23 -4.00 -21.57
N ARG A 66 7.80 -5.16 -22.07
CA ARG A 66 6.48 -5.33 -22.69
C ARG A 66 5.44 -5.63 -21.61
N PRO A 67 4.25 -4.99 -21.66
CA PRO A 67 3.15 -5.35 -20.78
C PRO A 67 2.79 -6.83 -20.89
N LEU A 68 2.48 -7.44 -19.74
CA LEU A 68 2.06 -8.83 -19.65
C LEU A 68 0.54 -8.97 -19.73
N ALA A 69 0.09 -10.15 -20.15
CA ALA A 69 -1.32 -10.50 -20.06
C ALA A 69 -1.77 -10.61 -18.59
N ARG A 70 -3.05 -10.29 -18.31
CA ARG A 70 -3.60 -10.39 -16.96
C ARG A 70 -3.51 -11.82 -16.44
N SER A 71 -2.81 -11.99 -15.31
CA SER A 71 -2.75 -13.24 -14.55
C SER A 71 -2.57 -12.91 -13.07
N ALA A 72 -3.26 -13.65 -12.18
CA ALA A 72 -3.16 -13.37 -10.75
C ALA A 72 -1.76 -13.70 -10.23
N PRO A 73 -1.15 -12.89 -9.36
CA PRO A 73 0.07 -13.27 -8.67
C PRO A 73 -0.22 -14.40 -7.69
N VAL A 74 0.73 -15.33 -7.57
CA VAL A 74 0.67 -16.47 -6.64
C VAL A 74 1.84 -16.47 -5.66
N LYS A 75 2.95 -15.79 -6.01
CA LYS A 75 4.16 -15.76 -5.19
C LYS A 75 4.94 -14.47 -5.43
N ILE A 76 5.57 -13.96 -4.38
CA ILE A 76 6.50 -12.84 -4.44
C ILE A 76 7.86 -13.26 -3.88
N GLY A 77 8.93 -12.88 -4.57
CA GLY A 77 10.32 -13.03 -4.16
C GLY A 77 11.02 -11.67 -4.09
N ILE A 78 11.74 -11.40 -3.01
CA ILE A 78 12.60 -10.22 -2.86
C ILE A 78 13.94 -10.70 -2.33
N PRO A 79 14.91 -11.03 -3.24
CA PRO A 79 16.16 -11.70 -2.85
C PRO A 79 16.95 -10.95 -1.78
N ARG A 80 17.06 -9.62 -1.90
CA ARG A 80 17.77 -8.80 -0.93
C ARG A 80 17.26 -8.93 0.51
N LEU A 81 15.96 -9.17 0.69
CA LEU A 81 15.31 -9.30 2.00
C LEU A 81 15.09 -10.76 2.41
N GLY A 82 15.49 -11.74 1.58
CA GLY A 82 15.18 -13.14 1.81
C GLY A 82 13.68 -13.47 1.75
N VAL A 83 12.85 -12.57 1.22
CA VAL A 83 11.40 -12.78 1.14
C VAL A 83 11.09 -13.78 0.03
N ASN A 84 10.30 -14.79 0.39
CA ASN A 84 9.75 -15.79 -0.51
C ASN A 84 8.38 -16.21 0.03
N ALA A 85 7.31 -15.57 -0.44
CA ALA A 85 6.00 -15.64 0.16
C ALA A 85 4.89 -15.90 -0.87
N PRO A 86 3.85 -16.67 -0.51
CA PRO A 86 2.64 -16.74 -1.31
C PRO A 86 1.91 -15.39 -1.34
N VAL A 87 1.11 -15.19 -2.40
CA VAL A 87 0.29 -14.00 -2.57
C VAL A 87 -1.17 -14.39 -2.69
N MET A 88 -2.00 -13.92 -1.75
CA MET A 88 -3.45 -14.09 -1.80
C MET A 88 -4.12 -12.93 -2.56
N LYS A 89 -5.40 -13.11 -2.92
CA LYS A 89 -6.21 -12.04 -3.51
C LYS A 89 -6.90 -11.24 -2.39
N LEU A 90 -6.78 -9.91 -2.44
CA LEU A 90 -7.46 -8.99 -1.55
C LEU A 90 -8.61 -8.28 -2.27
N GLY A 91 -9.72 -8.15 -1.58
CA GLY A 91 -10.89 -7.38 -2.01
C GLY A 91 -10.93 -6.00 -1.35
N ARG A 92 -12.16 -5.56 -1.06
CA ARG A 92 -12.48 -4.39 -0.24
C ARG A 92 -13.41 -4.80 0.88
N ASP A 93 -13.29 -4.14 2.01
CA ASP A 93 -14.22 -4.21 3.10
C ASP A 93 -15.48 -3.37 2.83
N ALA A 94 -16.49 -3.48 3.67
CA ALA A 94 -17.78 -2.81 3.48
C ALA A 94 -17.66 -1.26 3.46
N ASP A 95 -16.67 -0.71 4.14
CA ASP A 95 -16.34 0.72 4.17
C ASP A 95 -15.54 1.19 2.93
N GLY A 96 -15.17 0.26 2.02
CA GLY A 96 -14.41 0.54 0.81
C GLY A 96 -12.88 0.48 0.98
N THR A 97 -12.37 0.22 2.19
CA THR A 97 -10.94 0.03 2.43
C THR A 97 -10.43 -1.25 1.78
N VAL A 98 -9.14 -1.29 1.44
CA VAL A 98 -8.53 -2.50 0.89
C VAL A 98 -8.30 -3.49 2.02
N GLN A 99 -8.75 -4.73 1.82
CA GLN A 99 -8.47 -5.84 2.73
C GLN A 99 -6.98 -6.04 2.93
N VAL A 100 -6.59 -6.60 4.07
CA VAL A 100 -5.20 -6.98 4.38
C VAL A 100 -5.12 -8.49 4.61
N PRO A 101 -3.94 -9.12 4.46
CA PRO A 101 -3.76 -10.52 4.83
C PRO A 101 -4.12 -10.77 6.30
N PRO A 102 -4.54 -11.99 6.68
CA PRO A 102 -4.75 -12.32 8.09
C PRO A 102 -3.47 -12.09 8.91
N LEU A 103 -3.59 -11.42 10.06
CA LEU A 103 -2.46 -11.04 10.90
C LEU A 103 -1.63 -12.25 11.40
N ALA A 104 -2.28 -13.39 11.61
CA ALA A 104 -1.63 -14.63 12.00
C ALA A 104 -0.79 -15.30 10.88
N ALA A 105 -0.94 -14.85 9.64
CA ALA A 105 -0.23 -15.39 8.48
C ALA A 105 1.05 -14.58 8.20
N HIS A 106 2.10 -14.79 9.01
CA HIS A 106 3.33 -14.00 8.97
C HIS A 106 4.01 -13.95 7.59
N ASN A 107 4.06 -15.08 6.88
CA ASN A 107 4.68 -15.17 5.55
C ASN A 107 3.62 -15.17 4.44
N LEU A 108 2.74 -14.16 4.42
CA LEU A 108 1.68 -14.01 3.41
C LEU A 108 1.56 -12.57 2.96
N ALA A 109 1.66 -12.34 1.64
CA ALA A 109 1.33 -11.07 1.02
C ALA A 109 -0.05 -11.13 0.35
N GLY A 110 -0.61 -9.97 0.02
CA GLY A 110 -1.91 -9.89 -0.62
C GLY A 110 -1.95 -8.89 -1.76
N TRP A 111 -2.49 -9.30 -2.90
CA TRP A 111 -2.65 -8.45 -4.08
C TRP A 111 -4.06 -7.87 -4.17
N TYR A 112 -4.17 -6.56 -4.34
CA TYR A 112 -5.42 -5.87 -4.58
C TYR A 112 -5.99 -6.23 -5.96
N ARG A 113 -6.96 -7.15 -5.98
CA ARG A 113 -7.49 -7.79 -7.21
C ARG A 113 -8.26 -6.86 -8.16
N TYR A 114 -8.72 -5.70 -7.67
CA TYR A 114 -9.46 -4.73 -8.50
C TYR A 114 -8.55 -3.75 -9.24
N GLY A 115 -7.24 -3.81 -8.99
CA GLY A 115 -6.20 -3.14 -9.75
C GLY A 115 -5.61 -4.02 -10.87
N PRO A 116 -4.59 -3.51 -11.58
CA PRO A 116 -3.80 -4.29 -12.53
C PRO A 116 -3.16 -5.51 -11.86
N SER A 117 -2.99 -6.61 -12.61
CA SER A 117 -2.09 -7.67 -12.19
C SER A 117 -0.63 -7.26 -12.47
N PRO A 118 0.37 -7.80 -11.72
CA PRO A 118 1.76 -7.47 -11.96
C PRO A 118 2.16 -7.67 -13.42
N GLY A 119 2.74 -6.64 -14.02
CA GLY A 119 3.12 -6.60 -15.44
C GLY A 119 2.06 -6.04 -16.39
N GLN A 120 0.81 -5.82 -15.98
CA GLN A 120 -0.15 -5.04 -16.77
C GLN A 120 0.15 -3.55 -16.70
N PRO A 121 -0.30 -2.75 -17.69
CA PRO A 121 -0.26 -1.29 -17.60
C PRO A 121 -0.95 -0.79 -16.33
N GLY A 122 -0.26 0.09 -15.60
CA GLY A 122 -0.69 0.63 -14.34
C GLY A 122 -0.04 -0.02 -13.11
N PRO A 123 -0.32 0.50 -11.90
CA PRO A 123 0.26 0.02 -10.67
C PRO A 123 -0.45 -1.23 -10.15
N ALA A 124 0.26 -2.35 -10.08
CA ALA A 124 -0.15 -3.50 -9.29
C ALA A 124 0.19 -3.25 -7.82
N VAL A 125 -0.76 -3.45 -6.90
CA VAL A 125 -0.57 -3.16 -5.47
C VAL A 125 -0.55 -4.47 -4.69
N ILE A 126 0.53 -4.70 -3.94
CA ILE A 126 0.70 -5.84 -3.03
C ILE A 126 0.96 -5.30 -1.62
N LEU A 127 0.18 -5.79 -0.66
CA LEU A 127 0.26 -5.41 0.74
C LEU A 127 0.79 -6.59 1.58
N GLY A 128 1.44 -6.26 2.69
CA GLY A 128 1.89 -7.25 3.67
C GLY A 128 2.09 -6.60 5.03
N HIS A 129 2.00 -7.39 6.09
CA HIS A 129 2.25 -6.88 7.44
C HIS A 129 3.74 -6.65 7.69
N VAL A 130 4.04 -5.67 8.54
CA VAL A 130 5.39 -5.45 9.08
C VAL A 130 5.68 -6.49 10.17
N ASP A 131 4.75 -6.66 11.11
CA ASP A 131 4.81 -7.61 12.22
C ASP A 131 3.43 -7.93 12.78
N SER A 132 3.41 -8.68 13.86
CA SER A 132 2.24 -8.96 14.70
C SER A 132 2.70 -9.15 16.14
N THR A 133 1.77 -9.41 17.05
CA THR A 133 2.06 -9.74 18.45
C THR A 133 2.90 -11.01 18.65
N THR A 134 3.03 -11.84 17.61
CA THR A 134 3.75 -13.12 17.66
C THR A 134 5.05 -13.13 16.84
N GLY A 135 5.41 -12.01 16.20
CA GLY A 135 6.69 -11.85 15.50
C GLY A 135 6.65 -11.03 14.23
N ILE A 136 7.80 -10.98 13.56
CA ILE A 136 7.97 -10.26 12.29
C ILE A 136 7.15 -10.92 11.18
N SER A 137 6.70 -10.10 10.20
CA SER A 137 5.90 -10.55 9.07
C SER A 137 6.60 -10.29 7.74
N VAL A 138 5.94 -10.68 6.63
CA VAL A 138 6.51 -10.75 5.28
C VAL A 138 7.21 -9.48 4.80
N PHE A 139 6.77 -8.29 5.24
CA PHE A 139 7.33 -7.01 4.82
C PHE A 139 8.02 -6.23 5.95
N TYR A 140 8.49 -6.94 7.00
CA TYR A 140 9.21 -6.34 8.13
C TYR A 140 10.40 -5.47 7.68
N ASP A 141 11.20 -5.99 6.76
CA ASP A 141 12.40 -5.32 6.24
C ASP A 141 12.18 -4.52 4.96
N LEU A 142 10.94 -4.29 4.55
CA LEU A 142 10.63 -3.57 3.29
C LEU A 142 11.31 -2.18 3.23
N LYS A 143 11.48 -1.54 4.38
CA LYS A 143 12.20 -0.26 4.55
C LYS A 143 13.67 -0.28 4.13
N ASN A 144 14.27 -1.48 4.02
CA ASN A 144 15.68 -1.69 3.69
C ASN A 144 15.93 -1.90 2.19
N LEU A 145 14.89 -1.79 1.35
CA LEU A 145 15.05 -1.82 -0.10
C LEU A 145 15.66 -0.51 -0.61
N HIS A 146 16.43 -0.63 -1.67
CA HIS A 146 17.08 0.48 -2.38
C HIS A 146 16.75 0.45 -3.86
N ALA A 147 16.92 1.58 -4.53
CA ALA A 147 16.80 1.65 -5.98
C ALA A 147 17.73 0.63 -6.65
N GLY A 148 17.20 -0.11 -7.65
CA GLY A 148 17.89 -1.19 -8.34
C GLY A 148 17.70 -2.58 -7.74
N ASP A 149 17.16 -2.70 -6.51
CA ASP A 149 16.84 -4.02 -5.94
C ASP A 149 15.73 -4.70 -6.76
N SER A 150 15.79 -6.02 -6.89
CA SER A 150 14.83 -6.79 -7.69
C SER A 150 13.66 -7.31 -6.86
N VAL A 151 12.49 -7.31 -7.49
CA VAL A 151 11.27 -7.95 -6.98
C VAL A 151 10.72 -8.85 -8.08
N ASP A 152 10.60 -10.14 -7.81
CA ASP A 152 10.05 -11.14 -8.71
C ASP A 152 8.63 -11.52 -8.28
N VAL A 153 7.67 -11.43 -9.20
CA VAL A 153 6.29 -11.85 -8.94
C VAL A 153 5.90 -12.96 -9.88
N THR A 154 5.73 -14.17 -9.35
CA THR A 154 5.25 -15.32 -10.11
C THR A 154 3.75 -15.24 -10.27
N LEU A 155 3.28 -15.35 -11.50
CA LEU A 155 1.87 -15.33 -11.87
C LEU A 155 1.31 -16.75 -12.01
N ALA A 156 -0.01 -16.89 -11.92
CA ALA A 156 -0.70 -18.18 -12.00
C ALA A 156 -0.52 -18.91 -13.35
N ASN A 157 -0.16 -18.18 -14.42
CA ASN A 157 0.17 -18.74 -15.72
C ASN A 157 1.65 -19.18 -15.85
N GLY A 158 2.42 -19.14 -14.76
CA GLY A 158 3.84 -19.51 -14.73
C GLY A 158 4.81 -18.39 -15.11
N THR A 159 4.34 -17.26 -15.64
CA THR A 159 5.20 -16.12 -15.96
C THR A 159 5.75 -15.50 -14.67
N VAL A 160 7.02 -15.05 -14.71
CA VAL A 160 7.62 -14.28 -13.62
C VAL A 160 7.78 -12.84 -14.09
N ALA A 161 6.97 -11.93 -13.53
CA ALA A 161 7.13 -10.50 -13.76
C ALA A 161 8.26 -9.98 -12.86
N ARG A 162 9.32 -9.43 -13.47
CA ARG A 162 10.49 -8.87 -12.77
C ARG A 162 10.41 -7.36 -12.72
N PHE A 163 10.60 -6.82 -11.53
CA PHE A 163 10.57 -5.39 -11.27
C PHE A 163 11.89 -4.92 -10.67
N ALA A 164 12.34 -3.73 -11.04
CA ALA A 164 13.39 -3.02 -10.35
C ALA A 164 12.79 -1.94 -9.45
N VAL A 165 13.27 -1.85 -8.22
CA VAL A 165 12.86 -0.82 -7.27
C VAL A 165 13.37 0.54 -7.77
N ASP A 166 12.47 1.53 -7.82
CA ASP A 166 12.81 2.93 -8.13
C ASP A 166 13.18 3.69 -6.86
N GLY A 167 12.54 3.34 -5.75
CA GLY A 167 12.72 3.95 -4.46
C GLY A 167 11.57 3.62 -3.52
N LEU A 168 11.64 4.20 -2.33
CA LEU A 168 10.61 4.05 -1.32
C LEU A 168 10.24 5.39 -0.70
N GLN A 169 9.03 5.45 -0.16
CA GLN A 169 8.48 6.61 0.53
C GLN A 169 7.90 6.17 1.87
N LYS A 170 8.26 6.87 2.93
CA LYS A 170 7.57 6.81 4.22
C LYS A 170 6.57 7.95 4.30
N VAL A 171 5.31 7.63 4.60
CA VAL A 171 4.22 8.61 4.66
C VAL A 171 3.35 8.36 5.88
N ALA A 172 2.88 9.43 6.52
CA ALA A 172 1.88 9.31 7.56
C ALA A 172 0.58 8.73 6.97
N LYS A 173 -0.17 7.96 7.75
CA LYS A 173 -1.39 7.28 7.29
C LYS A 173 -2.47 8.26 6.84
N ASP A 174 -2.58 9.42 7.49
CA ASP A 174 -3.50 10.50 7.15
C ASP A 174 -3.11 11.27 5.87
N ALA A 175 -1.84 11.17 5.45
CA ALA A 175 -1.29 11.79 4.24
C ALA A 175 -1.02 10.77 3.12
N PHE A 176 -1.74 9.64 3.10
CA PHE A 176 -1.51 8.56 2.15
C PHE A 176 -1.71 9.01 0.69
N PRO A 177 -0.71 8.82 -0.20
CA PRO A 177 -0.72 9.34 -1.57
C PRO A 177 -1.55 8.44 -2.52
N THR A 178 -2.87 8.39 -2.32
CA THR A 178 -3.80 7.50 -3.04
C THR A 178 -3.64 7.58 -4.56
N ALA A 179 -3.47 8.78 -5.12
CA ALA A 179 -3.30 8.97 -6.55
C ALA A 179 -2.01 8.35 -7.10
N SER A 180 -0.90 8.42 -6.36
CA SER A 180 0.39 7.83 -6.76
C SER A 180 0.41 6.31 -6.61
N VAL A 181 -0.38 5.78 -5.69
CA VAL A 181 -0.44 4.33 -5.40
C VAL A 181 -1.44 3.62 -6.31
N TYR A 182 -2.65 4.16 -6.48
CA TYR A 182 -3.74 3.50 -7.20
C TYR A 182 -4.12 4.18 -8.52
N GLY A 183 -3.55 5.35 -8.80
CA GLY A 183 -3.85 6.13 -10.00
C GLY A 183 -3.44 5.41 -11.28
N LYS A 184 -4.13 5.72 -12.38
CA LYS A 184 -3.82 5.14 -13.68
C LYS A 184 -2.48 5.67 -14.19
N SER A 185 -1.61 4.75 -14.63
CA SER A 185 -0.39 5.04 -15.38
C SER A 185 -0.37 4.18 -16.64
N GLY A 186 0.38 4.61 -17.67
CA GLY A 186 0.54 3.85 -18.91
C GLY A 186 1.49 2.67 -18.76
N ASP A 187 2.44 2.76 -17.84
CA ASP A 187 3.53 1.80 -17.70
C ASP A 187 3.24 0.76 -16.62
N PRO A 188 3.65 -0.51 -16.85
CA PRO A 188 3.57 -1.55 -15.84
C PRO A 188 4.44 -1.21 -14.63
N SER A 189 3.81 -1.13 -13.46
CA SER A 189 4.51 -0.79 -12.22
C SER A 189 3.99 -1.61 -11.04
N LEU A 190 4.78 -1.63 -9.97
CA LEU A 190 4.46 -2.35 -8.75
C LEU A 190 4.53 -1.39 -7.56
N ARG A 191 3.62 -1.58 -6.60
CA ARG A 191 3.63 -0.93 -5.29
C ARG A 191 3.62 -2.01 -4.22
N LEU A 192 4.64 -2.00 -3.35
CA LEU A 192 4.63 -2.82 -2.14
C LEU A 192 4.34 -1.91 -0.96
N ILE A 193 3.44 -2.32 -0.08
CA ILE A 193 2.98 -1.48 1.02
C ILE A 193 2.97 -2.27 2.33
N THR A 194 3.51 -1.66 3.37
CA THR A 194 3.44 -2.16 4.75
C THR A 194 3.27 -1.00 5.72
N CYS A 195 2.93 -1.31 6.97
CA CYS A 195 2.96 -0.34 8.05
C CYS A 195 4.40 0.04 8.40
N GLY A 196 4.60 1.22 9.01
CA GLY A 196 5.90 1.70 9.43
C GLY A 196 5.79 2.91 10.35
N GLY A 197 6.93 3.53 10.67
CA GLY A 197 7.00 4.63 11.63
C GLY A 197 6.93 4.16 13.08
N PRO A 198 6.73 5.08 14.04
CA PRO A 198 6.48 4.73 15.43
C PRO A 198 5.21 3.88 15.60
N PHE A 199 5.27 2.95 16.56
CA PHE A 199 4.07 2.26 17.02
C PHE A 199 3.39 3.10 18.09
N ASP A 200 2.13 3.40 17.90
CA ASP A 200 1.30 4.12 18.87
C ASP A 200 0.55 3.09 19.74
N GLU A 201 0.97 2.96 20.98
CA GLU A 201 0.39 2.01 21.93
C GLU A 201 -1.07 2.35 22.29
N ALA A 202 -1.46 3.63 22.22
CA ALA A 202 -2.82 4.04 22.54
C ALA A 202 -3.84 3.59 21.49
N THR A 203 -3.42 3.58 20.22
CA THR A 203 -4.27 3.13 19.10
C THR A 203 -3.98 1.69 18.69
N GLY A 204 -2.85 1.12 19.09
CA GLY A 204 -2.40 -0.21 18.65
C GLY A 204 -1.94 -0.25 17.20
N HIS A 205 -1.51 0.88 16.65
CA HIS A 205 -1.16 1.00 15.23
C HIS A 205 0.16 1.72 14.98
N TYR A 206 0.83 1.37 13.91
CA TYR A 206 1.91 2.18 13.35
C TYR A 206 1.35 3.48 12.77
N THR A 207 2.08 4.59 12.92
CA THR A 207 1.64 5.91 12.46
C THR A 207 1.78 6.12 10.96
N ASP A 208 2.69 5.39 10.32
CA ASP A 208 3.08 5.60 8.93
C ASP A 208 2.83 4.34 8.08
N ASN A 209 2.99 4.52 6.77
CA ASN A 209 3.18 3.45 5.79
C ASN A 209 4.55 3.58 5.12
N ILE A 210 5.13 2.45 4.74
CA ILE A 210 6.23 2.35 3.80
C ILE A 210 5.67 1.90 2.46
N ILE A 211 5.94 2.67 1.41
CA ILE A 211 5.52 2.39 0.04
C ILE A 211 6.77 2.25 -0.81
N VAL A 212 6.96 1.09 -1.42
CA VAL A 212 8.01 0.85 -2.42
C VAL A 212 7.40 1.02 -3.80
N TYR A 213 8.10 1.76 -4.65
CA TYR A 213 7.78 1.98 -6.04
C TYR A 213 8.75 1.18 -6.90
N ALA A 214 8.24 0.44 -7.88
CA ALA A 214 9.05 -0.34 -8.79
C ALA A 214 8.44 -0.38 -10.20
N HIS A 215 9.27 -0.51 -11.23
CA HIS A 215 8.87 -0.64 -12.63
C HIS A 215 9.21 -2.01 -13.19
N LEU A 216 8.46 -2.46 -14.20
CA LEU A 216 8.70 -3.73 -14.88
C LEU A 216 9.99 -3.64 -15.72
N VAL A 217 10.91 -4.61 -15.54
CA VAL A 217 12.16 -4.72 -16.33
C VAL A 217 12.20 -5.97 -17.22
N GLY A 218 11.31 -6.92 -17.02
CA GLY A 218 11.25 -8.14 -17.83
C GLY A 218 10.31 -9.21 -17.30
N SER A 219 10.27 -10.33 -18.00
CA SER A 219 9.51 -11.53 -17.65
C SER A 219 10.23 -12.78 -18.11
#